data_7aec9b8d3cf15f851b4a0a92a097bfc6
#
_entry.id   7aec9b8d3cf15f851b4a0a92a097bfc6
#
_cell.length_a   1.000
_cell.length_b   1.000
_cell.length_c   1.000
_cell.angle_alpha   90.00
_cell.angle_beta   90.00
_cell.angle_gamma   90.00
#
_symmetry.space_group_name_H-M   'P 1'
#
loop_
_entity.id
_entity.type
_entity.pdbx_description
1 polymer ?
#
loop_
_entity_poly.entity_id
_entity_poly.type
_entity_poly.pdbx_seq_one_letter_code
_entity_poly.pdbx_strand_id
1 'polypeptide(L)'
;MSDLYPFENNFLELNGLNYHYLDEGQGDPVVMVHGNPSWSFYYRNLAKALRDDFRVIVPDHIGCGLSEKPGDEDYSFSFKQRVDDLDALLEHLEVRERITLVVHDWGGMIGMAYASRYPERIARLVILNTAAFHLPPGKKFPLALKICRDTAIGTFLVHKLNMFALMAARVGCKRNPMSEALRGAYCAPYDTVSDRLATLRFVQDIPLKPGDRGYDLISEVEDGLDRFADLPMTICWGMKDFVFDKHFLKEWQRRFPNAEVHAFADCGHYILEDASDEVIPIIEQFLAANPLDAPLEKSAAASPDENA
;
A
#
# COMPACT_ATOMS: atom_id res chain seq x y z
N MET A 1 15.53 15.28 -4.92
CA MET A 1 14.57 14.42 -4.19
C MET A 1 14.01 15.11 -2.94
N SER A 2 14.80 15.90 -2.19
CA SER A 2 14.33 16.61 -0.98
C SER A 2 13.02 17.39 -1.16
N ASP A 3 12.84 18.10 -2.27
CA ASP A 3 11.65 18.94 -2.49
C ASP A 3 10.38 18.13 -2.78
N LEU A 4 10.51 16.95 -3.39
CA LEU A 4 9.39 16.05 -3.69
C LEU A 4 9.01 15.16 -2.50
N TYR A 5 9.96 14.89 -1.59
CA TYR A 5 9.81 13.99 -0.46
C TYR A 5 10.43 14.59 0.81
N PRO A 6 9.80 15.66 1.36
CA PRO A 6 10.31 16.40 2.52
C PRO A 6 9.79 15.80 3.83
N PHE A 7 10.11 14.55 4.10
CA PHE A 7 9.71 13.84 5.31
C PHE A 7 10.93 13.40 6.12
N GLU A 8 10.73 13.22 7.41
CA GLU A 8 11.73 12.58 8.26
C GLU A 8 11.72 11.06 8.03
N ASN A 9 12.93 10.49 7.93
CA ASN A 9 13.08 9.05 7.73
C ASN A 9 13.23 8.36 9.09
N ASN A 10 12.29 7.44 9.39
CA ASN A 10 12.36 6.61 10.58
C ASN A 10 12.67 5.17 10.19
N PHE A 11 13.31 4.44 11.10
CA PHE A 11 13.67 3.04 10.87
C PHE A 11 13.38 2.21 12.12
N LEU A 12 12.75 1.07 11.90
CA LEU A 12 12.59 0.01 12.90
C LEU A 12 13.50 -1.17 12.51
N GLU A 13 14.30 -1.65 13.46
CA GLU A 13 15.05 -2.88 13.26
C GLU A 13 14.11 -4.09 13.43
N LEU A 14 13.91 -4.85 12.35
CA LEU A 14 13.15 -6.09 12.34
C LEU A 14 14.08 -7.25 11.96
N ASN A 15 14.41 -8.10 12.92
CA ASN A 15 15.26 -9.28 12.70
C ASN A 15 16.60 -8.95 12.01
N GLY A 16 17.21 -7.83 12.40
CA GLY A 16 18.46 -7.36 11.84
C GLY A 16 18.35 -6.58 10.53
N LEU A 17 17.14 -6.29 10.07
CA LEU A 17 16.88 -5.50 8.86
C LEU A 17 16.25 -4.14 9.21
N ASN A 18 16.69 -3.08 8.55
CA ASN A 18 16.14 -1.75 8.72
C ASN A 18 14.84 -1.58 7.92
N TYR A 19 13.72 -1.47 8.60
CA TYR A 19 12.39 -1.23 8.05
C TYR A 19 12.08 0.26 8.11
N HIS A 20 12.07 0.93 6.96
CA HIS A 20 11.79 2.35 6.83
C HIS A 20 10.30 2.64 6.94
N TYR A 21 9.95 3.76 7.58
CA TYR A 21 8.60 4.29 7.61
C TYR A 21 8.58 5.81 7.80
N LEU A 22 7.50 6.44 7.34
CA LEU A 22 7.13 7.80 7.73
C LEU A 22 6.21 7.72 8.95
N ASP A 23 6.39 8.66 9.87
CA ASP A 23 5.48 8.90 11.01
C ASP A 23 5.38 10.41 11.21
N GLU A 24 4.36 11.01 10.61
CA GLU A 24 4.18 12.45 10.48
C GLU A 24 2.87 12.89 11.12
N GLY A 25 2.89 14.02 11.81
CA GLY A 25 1.69 14.60 12.42
C GLY A 25 1.28 13.92 13.74
N GLN A 26 0.06 14.19 14.18
CA GLN A 26 -0.50 13.70 15.44
C GLN A 26 -2.02 13.52 15.32
N GLY A 27 -2.62 12.70 16.16
CA GLY A 27 -4.05 12.44 16.17
C GLY A 27 -4.40 11.02 15.77
N ASP A 28 -5.57 10.82 15.17
CA ASP A 28 -6.02 9.51 14.72
C ASP A 28 -5.10 8.95 13.63
N PRO A 29 -4.68 7.66 13.72
CA PRO A 29 -3.71 7.11 12.80
C PRO A 29 -4.32 6.85 11.41
N VAL A 30 -3.59 7.29 10.37
CA VAL A 30 -3.82 6.97 8.96
C VAL A 30 -2.65 6.15 8.47
N VAL A 31 -2.86 4.84 8.31
CA VAL A 31 -1.85 3.89 7.88
C VAL A 31 -1.99 3.65 6.39
N MET A 32 -0.97 3.98 5.60
CA MET A 32 -0.99 3.90 4.14
C MET A 32 -0.05 2.81 3.65
N VAL A 33 -0.61 1.73 3.08
CA VAL A 33 0.16 0.55 2.66
C VAL A 33 0.30 0.52 1.15
N HIS A 34 1.55 0.62 0.68
CA HIS A 34 1.89 0.64 -0.75
C HIS A 34 1.98 -0.77 -1.34
N GLY A 35 2.10 -0.83 -2.67
CA GLY A 35 2.29 -2.07 -3.41
C GLY A 35 3.61 -2.15 -4.18
N ASN A 36 3.62 -2.87 -5.29
CA ASN A 36 4.79 -3.17 -6.09
C ASN A 36 4.68 -2.61 -7.52
N PRO A 37 5.64 -1.86 -8.01
CA PRO A 37 6.96 -1.50 -7.46
C PRO A 37 6.99 -0.11 -6.79
N SER A 38 5.87 0.37 -6.30
CA SER A 38 5.82 1.64 -5.58
C SER A 38 6.48 1.53 -4.19
N TRP A 39 6.56 2.65 -3.50
CA TRP A 39 7.08 2.80 -2.15
C TRP A 39 6.37 3.98 -1.48
N SER A 40 6.70 4.35 -0.26
CA SER A 40 6.04 5.44 0.49
C SER A 40 5.94 6.75 -0.30
N PHE A 41 6.81 6.96 -1.26
CA PHE A 41 6.75 8.09 -2.20
C PHE A 41 5.41 8.22 -2.94
N TYR A 42 4.71 7.12 -3.21
CA TYR A 42 3.39 7.14 -3.82
C TYR A 42 2.39 7.93 -3.00
N TYR A 43 2.49 7.86 -1.69
CA TYR A 43 1.59 8.53 -0.76
C TYR A 43 2.03 9.94 -0.36
N ARG A 44 3.18 10.45 -0.83
CA ARG A 44 3.78 11.72 -0.39
C ARG A 44 2.84 12.92 -0.41
N ASN A 45 1.99 13.05 -1.43
CA ASN A 45 1.06 14.17 -1.53
C ASN A 45 -0.11 14.04 -0.57
N LEU A 46 -0.65 12.82 -0.41
CA LEU A 46 -1.69 12.52 0.56
C LEU A 46 -1.17 12.67 2.00
N ALA A 47 0.06 12.20 2.27
CA ALA A 47 0.69 12.37 3.57
C ALA A 47 0.88 13.85 3.95
N LYS A 48 1.31 14.70 2.99
CA LYS A 48 1.40 16.14 3.21
C LYS A 48 0.06 16.78 3.52
N ALA A 49 -1.01 16.35 2.84
CA ALA A 49 -2.34 16.91 3.04
C ALA A 49 -2.93 16.53 4.40
N LEU A 50 -2.66 15.31 4.89
CA LEU A 50 -3.29 14.80 6.10
C LEU A 50 -2.49 15.01 7.39
N ARG A 51 -1.19 15.25 7.34
CA ARG A 51 -0.33 15.29 8.54
C ARG A 51 -0.62 16.42 9.54
N ASP A 52 -1.31 17.46 9.11
CA ASP A 52 -1.66 18.57 10.00
C ASP A 52 -2.82 18.19 10.98
N ASP A 53 -3.68 17.23 10.58
CA ASP A 53 -4.86 16.80 11.32
C ASP A 53 -4.80 15.34 11.81
N PHE A 54 -3.91 14.51 11.22
CA PHE A 54 -3.80 13.09 11.49
C PHE A 54 -2.35 12.65 11.73
N ARG A 55 -2.17 11.53 12.44
CA ARG A 55 -0.88 10.83 12.48
C ARG A 55 -0.76 9.92 11.26
N VAL A 56 0.07 10.28 10.32
CA VAL A 56 0.24 9.57 9.03
C VAL A 56 1.43 8.62 9.12
N ILE A 57 1.17 7.33 8.91
CA ILE A 57 2.18 6.27 8.96
C ILE A 57 2.25 5.59 7.60
N VAL A 58 3.44 5.59 6.99
CA VAL A 58 3.65 5.03 5.65
C VAL A 58 4.92 4.18 5.64
N PRO A 59 4.82 2.86 5.82
CA PRO A 59 5.98 1.98 5.72
C PRO A 59 6.46 1.81 4.28
N ASP A 60 7.75 1.51 4.12
CA ASP A 60 8.32 0.90 2.93
C ASP A 60 8.54 -0.60 3.19
N HIS A 61 7.87 -1.48 2.48
CA HIS A 61 8.09 -2.92 2.66
C HIS A 61 9.58 -3.28 2.53
N ILE A 62 10.05 -4.25 3.33
CA ILE A 62 11.43 -4.76 3.22
C ILE A 62 11.73 -5.11 1.76
N GLY A 63 12.85 -4.57 1.28
CA GLY A 63 13.27 -4.66 -0.13
C GLY A 63 12.73 -3.56 -1.04
N CYS A 64 11.86 -2.66 -0.55
CA CYS A 64 11.29 -1.53 -1.29
C CYS A 64 11.72 -0.19 -0.71
N GLY A 65 11.55 0.89 -1.48
CA GLY A 65 11.77 2.26 -1.03
C GLY A 65 13.11 2.46 -0.33
N LEU A 66 13.07 3.00 0.87
CA LEU A 66 14.24 3.26 1.71
C LEU A 66 14.53 2.12 2.73
N SER A 67 13.66 1.09 2.81
CA SER A 67 13.93 -0.11 3.60
C SER A 67 15.13 -0.89 3.07
N GLU A 68 15.74 -1.67 3.94
CA GLU A 68 16.86 -2.56 3.59
C GLU A 68 16.47 -3.56 2.50
N LYS A 69 17.44 -3.97 1.70
CA LYS A 69 17.28 -4.84 0.52
C LYS A 69 18.05 -6.15 0.69
N PRO A 70 17.50 -7.07 1.52
CA PRO A 70 18.13 -8.35 1.81
C PRO A 70 18.13 -9.32 0.62
N GLY A 71 18.93 -10.37 0.73
CA GLY A 71 18.85 -11.53 -0.12
C GLY A 71 17.74 -12.52 0.29
N ASP A 72 17.54 -13.56 -0.53
CA ASP A 72 16.55 -14.63 -0.23
C ASP A 72 16.92 -15.45 1.01
N GLU A 73 18.18 -15.43 1.44
CA GLU A 73 18.66 -16.16 2.62
C GLU A 73 18.30 -15.41 3.91
N ASP A 74 18.15 -14.09 3.84
CA ASP A 74 17.92 -13.22 4.99
C ASP A 74 16.44 -12.86 5.18
N TYR A 75 15.63 -12.94 4.11
CA TYR A 75 14.23 -12.53 4.16
C TYR A 75 13.34 -13.36 3.22
N SER A 76 12.18 -13.79 3.70
CA SER A 76 11.33 -14.73 2.96
C SER A 76 10.56 -14.12 1.79
N PHE A 77 10.39 -12.79 1.74
CA PHE A 77 9.59 -12.06 0.75
C PHE A 77 8.16 -12.58 0.57
N SER A 78 7.60 -13.31 1.54
CA SER A 78 6.25 -13.85 1.43
C SER A 78 5.17 -12.82 1.76
N PHE A 79 3.97 -13.03 1.22
CA PHE A 79 2.79 -12.25 1.59
C PHE A 79 2.61 -12.23 3.12
N LYS A 80 2.68 -13.41 3.78
CA LYS A 80 2.57 -13.51 5.23
C LYS A 80 3.64 -12.67 5.96
N GLN A 81 4.90 -12.75 5.52
CA GLN A 81 5.99 -12.01 6.16
C GLN A 81 5.76 -10.50 6.11
N ARG A 82 5.27 -9.97 4.99
CA ARG A 82 4.95 -8.53 4.86
C ARG A 82 3.81 -8.10 5.77
N VAL A 83 2.85 -8.98 6.02
CA VAL A 83 1.79 -8.73 7.01
C VAL A 83 2.37 -8.73 8.43
N ASP A 84 3.28 -9.65 8.73
CA ASP A 84 3.93 -9.72 10.03
C ASP A 84 4.84 -8.50 10.28
N ASP A 85 5.51 -7.99 9.25
CA ASP A 85 6.33 -6.76 9.34
C ASP A 85 5.46 -5.52 9.61
N LEU A 86 4.31 -5.41 8.93
CA LEU A 86 3.36 -4.32 9.17
C LEU A 86 2.81 -4.38 10.60
N ASP A 87 2.47 -5.58 11.07
CA ASP A 87 2.01 -5.83 12.44
C ASP A 87 3.06 -5.41 13.47
N ALA A 88 4.31 -5.83 13.28
CA ALA A 88 5.42 -5.47 14.15
C ALA A 88 5.67 -3.94 14.18
N LEU A 89 5.54 -3.25 13.05
CA LEU A 89 5.66 -1.79 13.01
C LEU A 89 4.54 -1.13 13.81
N LEU A 90 3.29 -1.53 13.60
CA LEU A 90 2.16 -0.89 14.27
C LEU A 90 2.15 -1.19 15.77
N GLU A 91 2.61 -2.38 16.20
CA GLU A 91 2.85 -2.68 17.60
C GLU A 91 3.97 -1.82 18.20
N HIS A 92 5.09 -1.62 17.49
CA HIS A 92 6.19 -0.74 17.92
C HIS A 92 5.75 0.71 18.10
N LEU A 93 4.90 1.20 17.19
CA LEU A 93 4.36 2.55 17.21
C LEU A 93 3.16 2.73 18.15
N GLU A 94 2.74 1.66 18.84
CA GLU A 94 1.56 1.61 19.71
C GLU A 94 0.26 1.99 19.00
N VAL A 95 0.15 1.71 17.68
CA VAL A 95 -1.02 1.98 16.86
C VAL A 95 -1.95 0.78 16.89
N ARG A 96 -2.89 0.78 17.83
CA ARG A 96 -3.73 -0.39 18.15
C ARG A 96 -5.22 -0.14 18.03
N GLU A 97 -5.64 1.05 17.64
CA GLU A 97 -7.07 1.41 17.52
C GLU A 97 -7.27 2.59 16.57
N ARG A 98 -8.51 2.81 16.16
CA ARG A 98 -8.94 3.99 15.38
C ARG A 98 -8.23 4.15 14.04
N ILE A 99 -7.69 3.06 13.48
CA ILE A 99 -6.89 3.10 12.26
C ILE A 99 -7.78 3.41 11.05
N THR A 100 -7.45 4.48 10.32
CA THR A 100 -7.85 4.62 8.93
C THR A 100 -6.83 3.91 8.06
N LEU A 101 -7.24 2.85 7.39
CA LEU A 101 -6.36 2.06 6.54
C LEU A 101 -6.53 2.49 5.07
N VAL A 102 -5.44 2.99 4.47
CA VAL A 102 -5.37 3.39 3.06
C VAL A 102 -4.54 2.38 2.29
N VAL A 103 -5.10 1.76 1.27
CA VAL A 103 -4.46 0.65 0.59
C VAL A 103 -4.45 0.80 -0.93
N HIS A 104 -3.33 0.41 -1.56
CA HIS A 104 -3.12 0.43 -3.00
C HIS A 104 -2.31 -0.78 -3.46
N ASP A 105 -2.66 -1.38 -4.59
CA ASP A 105 -1.97 -2.52 -5.20
C ASP A 105 -1.80 -3.68 -4.20
N TRP A 106 -0.61 -4.21 -3.97
CA TRP A 106 -0.33 -5.22 -2.94
C TRP A 106 -0.69 -4.76 -1.52
N GLY A 107 -0.70 -3.45 -1.30
CA GLY A 107 -1.13 -2.89 -0.01
C GLY A 107 -2.53 -3.30 0.39
N GLY A 108 -3.42 -3.58 -0.57
CA GLY A 108 -4.76 -4.11 -0.26
C GLY A 108 -4.73 -5.50 0.33
N MET A 109 -3.96 -6.42 -0.27
CA MET A 109 -3.80 -7.77 0.28
C MET A 109 -3.13 -7.73 1.66
N ILE A 110 -2.03 -6.97 1.79
CA ILE A 110 -1.25 -6.88 3.04
C ILE A 110 -2.04 -6.17 4.14
N GLY A 111 -2.60 -4.99 3.83
CA GLY A 111 -3.35 -4.19 4.79
C GLY A 111 -4.63 -4.88 5.26
N MET A 112 -5.39 -5.50 4.34
CA MET A 112 -6.61 -6.22 4.71
C MET A 112 -6.31 -7.55 5.43
N ALA A 113 -5.16 -8.19 5.18
CA ALA A 113 -4.73 -9.33 5.98
C ALA A 113 -4.36 -8.92 7.42
N TYR A 114 -3.71 -7.76 7.60
CA TYR A 114 -3.52 -7.17 8.93
C TYR A 114 -4.87 -6.84 9.57
N ALA A 115 -5.76 -6.17 8.87
CA ALA A 115 -7.09 -5.83 9.35
C ALA A 115 -7.90 -7.07 9.77
N SER A 116 -7.77 -8.19 9.03
CA SER A 116 -8.45 -9.45 9.38
C SER A 116 -7.94 -10.08 10.68
N ARG A 117 -6.69 -9.80 11.09
CA ARG A 117 -6.16 -10.22 12.40
C ARG A 117 -6.72 -9.39 13.55
N TYR A 118 -6.95 -8.09 13.30
CA TYR A 118 -7.34 -7.10 14.30
C TYR A 118 -8.48 -6.21 13.79
N PRO A 119 -9.66 -6.78 13.48
CA PRO A 119 -10.76 -6.01 12.89
C PRO A 119 -11.23 -4.87 13.79
N GLU A 120 -11.11 -5.00 15.10
CA GLU A 120 -11.47 -3.98 16.09
C GLU A 120 -10.56 -2.75 16.06
N ARG A 121 -9.37 -2.84 15.46
CA ARG A 121 -8.44 -1.71 15.34
C ARG A 121 -8.78 -0.78 14.19
N ILE A 122 -9.55 -1.28 13.20
CA ILE A 122 -9.86 -0.56 11.97
C ILE A 122 -11.14 0.24 12.14
N ALA A 123 -11.06 1.53 11.88
CA ALA A 123 -12.19 2.43 11.99
C ALA A 123 -12.75 2.89 10.64
N ARG A 124 -11.89 3.05 9.62
CA ARG A 124 -12.26 3.52 8.27
C ARG A 124 -11.35 2.89 7.22
N LEU A 125 -11.88 2.76 5.99
CA LEU A 125 -11.14 2.20 4.86
C LEU A 125 -11.11 3.16 3.66
N VAL A 126 -9.93 3.32 3.06
CA VAL A 126 -9.72 4.04 1.80
C VAL A 126 -9.08 3.08 0.81
N ILE A 127 -9.79 2.76 -0.25
CA ILE A 127 -9.41 1.74 -1.23
C ILE A 127 -9.00 2.40 -2.54
N LEU A 128 -7.76 2.18 -2.98
CA LEU A 128 -7.19 2.74 -4.20
C LEU A 128 -6.68 1.60 -5.09
N ASN A 129 -7.30 1.33 -6.23
CA ASN A 129 -6.87 0.33 -7.24
C ASN A 129 -6.12 -0.87 -6.66
N THR A 130 -6.84 -1.79 -6.02
CA THR A 130 -6.28 -2.93 -5.28
C THR A 130 -7.24 -4.11 -5.18
N ALA A 131 -6.80 -5.18 -4.53
CA ALA A 131 -7.64 -6.32 -4.15
C ALA A 131 -7.34 -6.79 -2.73
N ALA A 132 -8.35 -7.43 -2.11
CA ALA A 132 -8.22 -8.22 -0.88
C ALA A 132 -8.93 -9.58 -1.04
N PHE A 133 -8.97 -10.08 -2.26
CA PHE A 133 -9.67 -11.29 -2.67
C PHE A 133 -9.02 -11.86 -3.94
N HIS A 134 -9.36 -13.09 -4.27
CA HIS A 134 -8.88 -13.75 -5.48
C HIS A 134 -9.36 -13.06 -6.76
N LEU A 135 -8.84 -13.49 -7.92
CA LEU A 135 -9.25 -12.96 -9.21
C LEU A 135 -10.76 -12.99 -9.36
N PRO A 136 -11.43 -11.86 -9.61
CA PRO A 136 -12.86 -11.81 -9.76
C PRO A 136 -13.37 -12.64 -10.95
N PRO A 137 -14.60 -13.13 -10.92
CA PRO A 137 -15.19 -13.86 -12.04
C PRO A 137 -15.08 -13.11 -13.37
N GLY A 138 -14.62 -13.79 -14.41
CA GLY A 138 -14.43 -13.23 -15.75
C GLY A 138 -13.15 -12.44 -15.96
N LYS A 139 -12.39 -12.08 -14.91
CA LYS A 139 -11.07 -11.46 -15.02
C LYS A 139 -10.03 -12.49 -15.45
N LYS A 140 -9.33 -12.19 -16.54
CA LYS A 140 -8.14 -12.95 -16.93
C LYS A 140 -6.89 -12.30 -16.36
N PHE A 141 -6.02 -13.10 -15.76
CA PHE A 141 -4.73 -12.61 -15.30
C PHE A 141 -3.89 -12.06 -16.47
N PRO A 142 -3.35 -10.83 -16.38
CA PRO A 142 -2.62 -10.22 -17.50
C PRO A 142 -1.43 -11.06 -17.95
N LEU A 143 -1.33 -11.33 -19.27
CA LEU A 143 -0.27 -12.19 -19.83
C LEU A 143 1.13 -11.67 -19.50
N ALA A 144 1.34 -10.35 -19.54
CA ALA A 144 2.63 -9.76 -19.19
C ALA A 144 3.05 -10.08 -17.74
N LEU A 145 2.11 -9.98 -16.79
CA LEU A 145 2.36 -10.35 -15.39
C LEU A 145 2.59 -11.86 -15.25
N LYS A 146 1.86 -12.67 -16.01
CA LYS A 146 2.08 -14.12 -16.03
C LYS A 146 3.48 -14.50 -16.51
N ILE A 147 3.98 -13.84 -17.54
CA ILE A 147 5.36 -14.03 -18.02
C ILE A 147 6.35 -13.62 -16.93
N CYS A 148 6.18 -12.46 -16.30
CA CYS A 148 7.03 -11.99 -15.21
C CYS A 148 7.03 -12.95 -14.01
N ARG A 149 5.87 -13.54 -13.69
CA ARG A 149 5.68 -14.43 -12.55
C ARG A 149 6.26 -15.84 -12.79
N ASP A 150 5.98 -16.44 -13.95
CA ASP A 150 6.09 -17.88 -14.15
C ASP A 150 7.29 -18.29 -15.01
N THR A 151 8.08 -17.34 -15.57
CA THR A 151 9.13 -17.69 -16.55
C THR A 151 10.50 -17.13 -16.20
N ALA A 152 11.57 -17.84 -16.64
CA ALA A 152 12.95 -17.36 -16.52
C ALA A 152 13.17 -16.04 -17.29
N ILE A 153 12.47 -15.84 -18.42
CA ILE A 153 12.51 -14.59 -19.18
C ILE A 153 11.93 -13.44 -18.33
N GLY A 154 10.79 -13.67 -17.69
CA GLY A 154 10.20 -12.69 -16.79
C GLY A 154 11.12 -12.36 -15.63
N THR A 155 11.72 -13.35 -14.99
CA THR A 155 12.75 -13.16 -13.96
C THR A 155 13.90 -12.29 -14.45
N PHE A 156 14.42 -12.56 -15.64
CA PHE A 156 15.50 -11.75 -16.25
C PHE A 156 15.05 -10.31 -16.50
N LEU A 157 13.87 -10.10 -17.07
CA LEU A 157 13.33 -8.77 -17.38
C LEU A 157 13.12 -7.94 -16.10
N VAL A 158 12.54 -8.52 -15.08
CA VAL A 158 12.25 -7.82 -13.80
C VAL A 158 13.56 -7.57 -13.04
N HIS A 159 14.33 -8.62 -12.78
CA HIS A 159 15.49 -8.55 -11.89
C HIS A 159 16.71 -7.90 -12.54
N LYS A 160 17.07 -8.32 -13.79
CA LYS A 160 18.28 -7.81 -14.44
C LYS A 160 18.07 -6.48 -15.15
N LEU A 161 16.92 -6.28 -15.80
CA LEU A 161 16.67 -5.09 -16.62
C LEU A 161 15.77 -4.04 -15.97
N ASN A 162 15.29 -4.24 -14.74
CA ASN A 162 14.37 -3.34 -14.04
C ASN A 162 13.09 -3.02 -14.84
N MET A 163 12.70 -3.90 -15.75
CA MET A 163 11.58 -3.62 -16.65
C MET A 163 10.27 -3.40 -15.92
N PHE A 164 10.09 -4.03 -14.75
CA PHE A 164 8.85 -3.90 -14.00
C PHE A 164 8.66 -2.48 -13.46
N ALA A 165 9.64 -1.93 -12.72
CA ALA A 165 9.56 -0.57 -12.18
C ALA A 165 9.55 0.49 -13.30
N LEU A 166 10.41 0.32 -14.32
CA LEU A 166 10.47 1.24 -15.46
C LEU A 166 9.15 1.30 -16.25
N MET A 167 8.52 0.14 -16.48
CA MET A 167 7.25 0.09 -17.20
C MET A 167 6.09 0.59 -16.33
N ALA A 168 6.05 0.24 -15.04
CA ALA A 168 5.04 0.74 -14.12
C ALA A 168 5.04 2.28 -14.07
N ALA A 169 6.22 2.90 -13.91
CA ALA A 169 6.36 4.36 -13.92
C ALA A 169 6.02 4.99 -15.28
N ARG A 170 6.10 4.24 -16.39
CA ARG A 170 5.82 4.76 -17.73
C ARG A 170 4.37 4.63 -18.15
N VAL A 171 3.69 3.55 -17.74
CA VAL A 171 2.34 3.23 -18.21
C VAL A 171 1.27 3.25 -17.12
N GLY A 172 1.67 3.36 -15.86
CA GLY A 172 0.75 3.32 -14.71
C GLY A 172 -0.19 4.52 -14.65
N CYS A 173 0.27 5.70 -15.05
CA CYS A 173 -0.58 6.88 -15.25
C CYS A 173 -1.15 6.94 -16.66
N LYS A 174 -2.37 7.44 -16.80
CA LYS A 174 -3.08 7.56 -18.10
C LYS A 174 -3.56 8.96 -18.41
N ARG A 175 -4.02 9.70 -17.42
CA ARG A 175 -4.45 11.10 -17.56
C ARG A 175 -3.23 12.04 -17.56
N ASN A 176 -2.38 11.88 -16.54
CA ASN A 176 -1.20 12.71 -16.31
C ASN A 176 0.08 11.85 -16.32
N PRO A 177 0.68 11.58 -17.50
CA PRO A 177 1.91 10.81 -17.58
C PRO A 177 3.01 11.41 -16.71
N MET A 178 3.69 10.58 -15.94
CA MET A 178 4.76 11.01 -15.04
C MET A 178 5.88 11.73 -15.80
N SER A 179 6.36 12.85 -15.27
CA SER A 179 7.57 13.52 -15.75
C SER A 179 8.81 12.60 -15.61
N GLU A 180 9.89 12.94 -16.29
CA GLU A 180 11.15 12.17 -16.16
C GLU A 180 11.68 12.17 -14.72
N ALA A 181 11.62 13.31 -14.05
CA ALA A 181 12.03 13.44 -12.63
C ALA A 181 11.18 12.54 -11.72
N LEU A 182 9.86 12.50 -11.95
CA LEU A 182 8.95 11.68 -11.17
C LEU A 182 9.19 10.17 -11.42
N ARG A 183 9.35 9.76 -12.68
CA ARG A 183 9.75 8.39 -13.02
C ARG A 183 11.07 7.99 -12.37
N GLY A 184 12.05 8.91 -12.40
CA GLY A 184 13.34 8.73 -11.73
C GLY A 184 13.18 8.47 -10.23
N ALA A 185 12.33 9.24 -9.55
CA ALA A 185 12.07 9.08 -8.13
C ALA A 185 11.41 7.71 -7.80
N TYR A 186 10.45 7.25 -8.62
CA TYR A 186 9.85 5.91 -8.45
C TYR A 186 10.84 4.77 -8.66
N CYS A 187 11.81 4.94 -9.56
CA CYS A 187 12.79 3.90 -9.90
C CYS A 187 14.07 3.96 -9.05
N ALA A 188 14.33 5.08 -8.36
CA ALA A 188 15.57 5.29 -7.61
C ALA A 188 15.89 4.17 -6.58
N PRO A 189 14.90 3.61 -5.85
CA PRO A 189 15.19 2.51 -4.91
C PRO A 189 15.63 1.20 -5.55
N TYR A 190 15.54 1.08 -6.88
CA TYR A 190 15.76 -0.16 -7.65
C TYR A 190 16.91 -0.03 -8.66
N ASP A 191 17.94 0.75 -8.33
CA ASP A 191 19.02 1.10 -9.25
C ASP A 191 19.93 -0.09 -9.55
N THR A 192 20.37 -0.81 -8.53
CA THR A 192 21.22 -2.00 -8.72
C THR A 192 20.39 -3.28 -8.89
N VAL A 193 21.03 -4.35 -9.39
CA VAL A 193 20.36 -5.65 -9.57
C VAL A 193 19.89 -6.23 -8.24
N SER A 194 20.68 -6.09 -7.18
CA SER A 194 20.32 -6.57 -5.83
C SER A 194 19.05 -5.90 -5.32
N ASP A 195 18.88 -4.61 -5.59
CA ASP A 195 17.76 -3.82 -5.06
C ASP A 195 16.38 -4.23 -5.66
N ARG A 196 16.38 -5.01 -6.73
CA ARG A 196 15.17 -5.42 -7.48
C ARG A 196 14.60 -6.77 -7.05
N LEU A 197 15.24 -7.44 -6.09
CA LEU A 197 14.82 -8.77 -5.67
C LEU A 197 13.40 -8.76 -5.11
N ALA A 198 13.07 -7.81 -4.22
CA ALA A 198 11.72 -7.66 -3.68
C ALA A 198 10.67 -7.45 -4.77
N THR A 199 10.96 -6.60 -5.76
CA THR A 199 10.05 -6.36 -6.91
C THR A 199 9.73 -7.67 -7.66
N LEU A 200 10.75 -8.51 -7.89
CA LEU A 200 10.57 -9.83 -8.51
C LEU A 200 9.74 -10.75 -7.60
N ARG A 201 10.07 -10.82 -6.31
CA ARG A 201 9.39 -11.70 -5.36
C ARG A 201 7.92 -11.34 -5.17
N PHE A 202 7.57 -10.06 -5.18
CA PHE A 202 6.18 -9.62 -5.20
C PHE A 202 5.40 -10.19 -6.39
N VAL A 203 5.97 -10.12 -7.59
CA VAL A 203 5.33 -10.67 -8.79
C VAL A 203 5.20 -12.19 -8.71
N GLN A 204 6.22 -12.88 -8.21
CA GLN A 204 6.24 -14.34 -8.08
C GLN A 204 5.32 -14.86 -6.96
N ASP A 205 5.04 -14.04 -5.96
CA ASP A 205 4.19 -14.40 -4.81
C ASP A 205 2.67 -14.16 -5.07
N ILE A 206 2.27 -13.67 -6.26
CA ILE A 206 0.84 -13.48 -6.58
C ILE A 206 0.11 -14.83 -6.51
N PRO A 207 -0.85 -15.01 -5.59
CA PRO A 207 -1.53 -16.29 -5.39
C PRO A 207 -2.67 -16.45 -6.42
N LEU A 208 -2.51 -17.32 -7.42
CA LEU A 208 -3.48 -17.50 -8.50
C LEU A 208 -4.31 -18.79 -8.37
N LYS A 209 -3.80 -19.78 -7.68
CA LYS A 209 -4.44 -21.11 -7.56
C LYS A 209 -4.09 -21.77 -6.23
N PRO A 210 -4.90 -22.75 -5.78
CA PRO A 210 -4.57 -23.57 -4.62
C PRO A 210 -3.16 -24.18 -4.74
N GLY A 211 -2.39 -24.10 -3.64
CA GLY A 211 -1.00 -24.53 -3.58
C GLY A 211 0.03 -23.45 -3.92
N ASP A 212 -0.36 -22.29 -4.47
CA ASP A 212 0.51 -21.13 -4.53
C ASP A 212 0.73 -20.58 -3.11
N ARG A 213 1.94 -20.08 -2.83
CA ARG A 213 2.24 -19.45 -1.54
C ARG A 213 1.31 -18.26 -1.30
N GLY A 214 0.72 -18.18 -0.11
CA GLY A 214 -0.22 -17.11 0.25
C GLY A 214 -1.65 -17.29 -0.25
N TYR A 215 -1.95 -18.39 -1.01
CA TYR A 215 -3.30 -18.64 -1.50
C TYR A 215 -4.31 -18.83 -0.36
N ASP A 216 -3.98 -19.61 0.63
CA ASP A 216 -4.87 -19.87 1.78
C ASP A 216 -5.06 -18.59 2.61
N LEU A 217 -3.98 -17.79 2.80
CA LEU A 217 -4.08 -16.53 3.50
C LEU A 217 -5.02 -15.54 2.81
N ILE A 218 -4.95 -15.40 1.47
CA ILE A 218 -5.90 -14.50 0.79
C ILE A 218 -7.32 -15.06 0.78
N SER A 219 -7.49 -16.39 0.82
CA SER A 219 -8.82 -17.01 0.99
C SER A 219 -9.42 -16.66 2.36
N GLU A 220 -8.63 -16.76 3.43
CA GLU A 220 -9.05 -16.36 4.79
C GLU A 220 -9.41 -14.87 4.86
N VAL A 221 -8.62 -14.00 4.21
CA VAL A 221 -8.93 -12.57 4.11
C VAL A 221 -10.24 -12.35 3.37
N GLU A 222 -10.41 -12.97 2.21
CA GLU A 222 -11.60 -12.86 1.37
C GLU A 222 -12.86 -13.30 2.12
N ASP A 223 -12.80 -14.43 2.83
CA ASP A 223 -13.91 -14.97 3.63
C ASP A 223 -14.24 -14.07 4.83
N GLY A 224 -13.28 -13.31 5.32
CA GLY A 224 -13.43 -12.41 6.47
C GLY A 224 -13.84 -10.98 6.14
N LEU A 225 -13.97 -10.59 4.85
CA LEU A 225 -14.24 -9.20 4.45
C LEU A 225 -15.56 -8.64 4.98
N ASP A 226 -16.56 -9.49 5.18
CA ASP A 226 -17.88 -9.07 5.68
C ASP A 226 -17.82 -8.40 7.06
N ARG A 227 -16.76 -8.63 7.83
CA ARG A 227 -16.53 -7.98 9.14
C ARG A 227 -16.39 -6.46 9.03
N PHE A 228 -16.04 -5.96 7.85
CA PHE A 228 -15.82 -4.54 7.59
C PHE A 228 -17.00 -3.88 6.88
N ALA A 229 -18.13 -4.58 6.69
CA ALA A 229 -19.27 -4.12 5.89
C ALA A 229 -19.92 -2.84 6.44
N ASP A 230 -19.87 -2.64 7.76
CA ASP A 230 -20.45 -1.50 8.44
C ASP A 230 -19.46 -0.33 8.64
N LEU A 231 -18.18 -0.52 8.29
CA LEU A 231 -17.21 0.57 8.42
C LEU A 231 -17.38 1.60 7.30
N PRO A 232 -17.20 2.89 7.62
CA PRO A 232 -17.07 3.91 6.59
C PRO A 232 -15.97 3.55 5.60
N MET A 233 -16.30 3.57 4.30
CA MET A 233 -15.39 3.21 3.23
C MET A 233 -15.54 4.13 2.05
N THR A 234 -14.42 4.63 1.52
CA THR A 234 -14.36 5.31 0.23
C THR A 234 -13.45 4.56 -0.73
N ILE A 235 -13.84 4.49 -2.00
CA ILE A 235 -13.12 3.81 -3.08
C ILE A 235 -12.83 4.82 -4.18
N CYS A 236 -11.56 5.13 -4.42
CA CYS A 236 -11.13 5.94 -5.56
C CYS A 236 -10.44 5.05 -6.60
N TRP A 237 -10.96 5.04 -7.84
CA TRP A 237 -10.59 4.02 -8.81
C TRP A 237 -10.26 4.56 -10.20
N GLY A 238 -9.03 4.32 -10.67
CA GLY A 238 -8.63 4.56 -12.06
C GLY A 238 -9.12 3.45 -12.98
N MET A 239 -10.09 3.78 -13.86
CA MET A 239 -10.78 2.81 -14.71
C MET A 239 -9.93 2.25 -15.86
N LYS A 240 -8.77 2.88 -16.14
CA LYS A 240 -7.80 2.42 -17.15
C LYS A 240 -6.65 1.61 -16.58
N ASP A 241 -6.76 1.20 -15.32
CA ASP A 241 -5.83 0.24 -14.73
C ASP A 241 -5.92 -1.11 -15.46
N PHE A 242 -4.79 -1.61 -15.93
CA PHE A 242 -4.72 -2.88 -16.65
C PHE A 242 -4.61 -4.10 -15.74
N VAL A 243 -4.25 -3.88 -14.47
CA VAL A 243 -4.17 -4.91 -13.43
C VAL A 243 -5.51 -4.99 -12.70
N PHE A 244 -5.82 -3.94 -11.95
CA PHE A 244 -7.05 -3.81 -11.15
C PHE A 244 -8.10 -3.05 -11.94
N ASP A 245 -8.68 -3.72 -12.95
CA ASP A 245 -9.68 -3.13 -13.83
C ASP A 245 -11.09 -3.13 -13.21
N LYS A 246 -12.08 -2.83 -14.05
CA LYS A 246 -13.48 -2.78 -13.66
C LYS A 246 -14.05 -4.05 -12.98
N HIS A 247 -13.40 -5.22 -13.15
CA HIS A 247 -13.87 -6.44 -12.50
C HIS A 247 -13.57 -6.40 -11.00
N PHE A 248 -12.40 -5.87 -10.62
CA PHE A 248 -12.05 -5.68 -9.22
C PHE A 248 -12.93 -4.62 -8.56
N LEU A 249 -13.17 -3.47 -9.21
CA LEU A 249 -14.07 -2.45 -8.70
C LEU A 249 -15.48 -3.01 -8.46
N LYS A 250 -16.02 -3.79 -9.41
CA LYS A 250 -17.34 -4.43 -9.27
C LYS A 250 -17.37 -5.41 -8.09
N GLU A 251 -16.29 -6.12 -7.85
CA GLU A 251 -16.20 -7.05 -6.72
C GLU A 251 -16.15 -6.29 -5.38
N TRP A 252 -15.40 -5.18 -5.29
CA TRP A 252 -15.46 -4.29 -4.14
C TRP A 252 -16.87 -3.76 -3.89
N GLN A 253 -17.56 -3.24 -4.92
CA GLN A 253 -18.93 -2.73 -4.82
C GLN A 253 -19.94 -3.81 -4.42
N ARG A 254 -19.74 -5.05 -4.88
CA ARG A 254 -20.60 -6.19 -4.52
C ARG A 254 -20.47 -6.53 -3.03
N ARG A 255 -19.25 -6.49 -2.49
CA ARG A 255 -18.97 -6.79 -1.08
C ARG A 255 -19.32 -5.65 -0.16
N PHE A 256 -19.13 -4.43 -0.61
CA PHE A 256 -19.32 -3.21 0.17
C PHE A 256 -20.28 -2.25 -0.54
N PRO A 257 -21.59 -2.58 -0.58
CA PRO A 257 -22.58 -1.80 -1.31
C PRO A 257 -22.79 -0.39 -0.74
N ASN A 258 -22.40 -0.15 0.50
CA ASN A 258 -22.51 1.15 1.17
C ASN A 258 -21.26 2.02 0.99
N ALA A 259 -20.19 1.51 0.36
CA ALA A 259 -18.97 2.28 0.13
C ALA A 259 -19.23 3.44 -0.84
N GLU A 260 -18.64 4.59 -0.54
CA GLU A 260 -18.63 5.74 -1.43
C GLU A 260 -17.64 5.49 -2.59
N VAL A 261 -18.10 5.52 -3.83
CA VAL A 261 -17.29 5.13 -4.99
C VAL A 261 -17.08 6.27 -5.97
N HIS A 262 -15.81 6.60 -6.21
CA HIS A 262 -15.34 7.61 -7.15
C HIS A 262 -14.54 6.93 -8.27
N ALA A 263 -15.13 6.79 -9.45
CA ALA A 263 -14.52 6.13 -10.61
C ALA A 263 -14.04 7.16 -11.63
N PHE A 264 -12.73 7.18 -11.87
CA PHE A 264 -12.06 8.10 -12.80
C PHE A 264 -11.84 7.40 -14.15
N ALA A 265 -12.66 7.76 -15.14
CA ALA A 265 -12.74 7.05 -16.41
C ALA A 265 -11.45 7.06 -17.25
N ASP A 266 -10.59 8.03 -17.03
CA ASP A 266 -9.35 8.28 -17.79
C ASP A 266 -8.06 8.03 -16.98
N CYS A 267 -8.15 7.74 -15.67
CA CYS A 267 -7.02 7.47 -14.80
C CYS A 267 -6.59 6.00 -14.83
N GLY A 268 -5.31 5.77 -14.61
CA GLY A 268 -4.69 4.45 -14.56
C GLY A 268 -4.47 3.92 -13.15
N HIS A 269 -3.43 3.11 -13.00
CA HIS A 269 -3.07 2.42 -11.77
C HIS A 269 -2.60 3.38 -10.66
N TYR A 270 -1.77 4.36 -10.98
CA TYR A 270 -1.26 5.35 -10.00
C TYR A 270 -2.22 6.53 -9.87
N ILE A 271 -3.38 6.29 -9.25
CA ILE A 271 -4.46 7.28 -9.18
C ILE A 271 -4.06 8.56 -8.41
N LEU A 272 -3.20 8.44 -7.39
CA LEU A 272 -2.66 9.60 -6.66
C LEU A 272 -1.64 10.41 -7.47
N GLU A 273 -1.19 9.93 -8.63
CA GLU A 273 -0.42 10.70 -9.60
C GLU A 273 -1.30 11.23 -10.74
N ASP A 274 -2.28 10.43 -11.16
CA ASP A 274 -3.16 10.78 -12.27
C ASP A 274 -4.20 11.85 -11.91
N ALA A 275 -4.69 11.86 -10.66
CA ALA A 275 -5.79 12.70 -10.20
C ALA A 275 -5.62 13.17 -8.75
N SER A 276 -4.40 13.54 -8.36
CA SER A 276 -4.08 13.96 -6.98
C SER A 276 -5.02 15.06 -6.48
N ASP A 277 -5.25 16.06 -7.31
CA ASP A 277 -6.03 17.29 -7.03
C ASP A 277 -7.53 16.99 -6.82
N GLU A 278 -8.01 15.83 -7.25
CA GLU A 278 -9.40 15.38 -7.05
C GLU A 278 -9.49 14.32 -5.94
N VAL A 279 -8.57 13.35 -5.94
CA VAL A 279 -8.61 12.22 -5.00
C VAL A 279 -8.29 12.65 -3.57
N ILE A 280 -7.33 13.55 -3.37
CA ILE A 280 -6.97 14.02 -2.04
C ILE A 280 -8.14 14.77 -1.37
N PRO A 281 -8.79 15.76 -1.99
CA PRO A 281 -9.99 16.40 -1.43
C PRO A 281 -11.14 15.43 -1.14
N ILE A 282 -11.34 14.38 -1.96
CA ILE A 282 -12.33 13.33 -1.69
C ILE A 282 -12.00 12.60 -0.38
N ILE A 283 -10.74 12.23 -0.19
CA ILE A 283 -10.30 11.53 1.03
C ILE A 283 -10.43 12.45 2.26
N GLU A 284 -10.04 13.73 2.15
CA GLU A 284 -10.19 14.72 3.23
C GLU A 284 -11.67 14.90 3.60
N GLN A 285 -12.56 15.04 2.62
CA GLN A 285 -14.01 15.15 2.84
C GLN A 285 -14.59 13.89 3.46
N PHE A 286 -14.16 12.71 3.01
CA PHE A 286 -14.55 11.43 3.60
C PHE A 286 -14.15 11.33 5.07
N LEU A 287 -12.92 11.72 5.42
CA LEU A 287 -12.44 11.72 6.80
C LEU A 287 -13.22 12.71 7.67
N ALA A 288 -13.50 13.90 7.16
CA ALA A 288 -14.28 14.93 7.84
C ALA A 288 -15.75 14.54 8.05
N ALA A 289 -16.35 13.82 7.08
CA ALA A 289 -17.72 13.34 7.16
C ALA A 289 -17.90 12.12 8.10
N ASN A 290 -16.82 11.42 8.41
CA ASN A 290 -16.82 10.24 9.28
C ASN A 290 -15.86 10.45 10.47
N PRO A 291 -16.12 11.45 11.35
CA PRO A 291 -15.27 11.69 12.51
C PRO A 291 -15.33 10.49 13.46
N LEU A 292 -14.20 10.19 14.12
CA LEU A 292 -14.17 9.18 15.17
C LEU A 292 -14.54 9.84 16.51
N ASP A 293 -15.44 9.23 17.27
CA ASP A 293 -15.89 9.75 18.56
C ASP A 293 -14.73 9.81 19.56
N ALA A 294 -14.55 10.98 20.21
CA ALA A 294 -13.47 11.35 21.11
C ALA A 294 -12.03 11.16 20.54
N PRO A 295 -11.25 12.24 20.37
CA PRO A 295 -9.86 12.12 19.95
C PRO A 295 -9.04 11.35 20.99
N LEU A 296 -8.02 10.62 20.55
CA LEU A 296 -6.99 10.09 21.45
C LEU A 296 -6.42 11.26 22.27
N GLU A 297 -6.50 11.20 23.60
CA GLU A 297 -5.83 12.16 24.44
C GLU A 297 -4.35 12.19 24.05
N LYS A 298 -3.82 13.40 23.76
CA LYS A 298 -2.40 13.57 23.47
C LYS A 298 -1.65 13.01 24.66
N SER A 299 -0.89 11.93 24.46
CA SER A 299 0.06 11.44 25.43
C SER A 299 0.95 12.64 25.82
N ALA A 300 0.80 13.12 27.05
CA ALA A 300 1.65 14.18 27.56
C ALA A 300 3.08 13.66 27.49
N ALA A 301 3.88 14.25 26.61
CA ALA A 301 5.30 14.00 26.57
C ALA A 301 5.81 14.15 28.01
N ALA A 302 6.33 13.07 28.58
CA ALA A 302 6.95 13.09 29.91
C ALA A 302 8.06 14.12 29.84
N SER A 303 7.85 15.25 30.53
CA SER A 303 8.90 16.22 30.76
C SER A 303 10.05 15.49 31.45
N PRO A 304 11.31 15.65 31.01
CA PRO A 304 12.43 15.13 31.75
C PRO A 304 12.41 15.82 33.14
N ASP A 305 12.40 15.02 34.21
CA ASP A 305 12.57 15.49 35.55
C ASP A 305 13.87 16.34 35.65
N GLU A 306 13.69 17.63 35.77
CA GLU A 306 14.69 18.49 36.39
C GLU A 306 14.66 18.22 37.90
N ASN A 307 15.47 17.28 38.36
CA ASN A 307 15.96 17.26 39.76
C ASN A 307 16.95 16.09 39.94
N ALA A 308 18.25 16.40 39.86
CA ALA A 308 19.32 16.01 40.79
C ALA A 308 20.66 16.62 40.37
#